data_3091d0384c2b8cdde1a9b01c3a00753e
#
_entry.id   3091d0384c2b8cdde1a9b01c3a00753e
#
_cell.length_a   1.000
_cell.length_b   1.000
_cell.length_c   1.000
_cell.angle_alpha   90.00
_cell.angle_beta   90.00
_cell.angle_gamma   90.00
#
_symmetry.space_group_name_H-M   'P 1'
#
loop_
_entity.id
_entity.type
_entity.pdbx_description
1 polymer ?
#
loop_
_entity_poly.entity_id
_entity_poly.type
_entity_poly.pdbx_seq_one_letter_code
_entity_poly.pdbx_strand_id
1 'polypeptide(L)'
;MQQAVAIFKSWFVEYSPFDGLAPKEWETVNLEKITSLISRGIAPKYSDNSDQTVINQKCIRDHMIDLSQARTHTPKVINEKWLRFGDLLINSTGDGTLGRTAQVWFQPQNITVDSHVTIVRPAKENLIFYIGLWGILHEREIESLHTGSTGQTELPRERVKALKLHLPDNGTLDRFNTLIAPMAAAIVSKQNENNRLATLRDALLPKLMSGEIDVSSVQL
;
A
#
# COMPACT_ATOMS: atom_id res chain seq x y z
N MET A 1 -1.49 -7.90 9.13
CA MET A 1 -0.41 -7.88 8.15
C MET A 1 0.53 -9.07 8.27
N GLN A 2 1.16 -9.33 9.43
CA GLN A 2 2.16 -10.40 9.59
C GLN A 2 1.69 -11.78 9.12
N GLN A 3 0.45 -12.20 9.42
CA GLN A 3 -0.10 -13.48 8.95
C GLN A 3 -0.20 -13.57 7.43
N ALA A 4 -0.67 -12.52 6.76
CA ALA A 4 -0.75 -12.50 5.30
C ALA A 4 0.63 -12.61 4.65
N VAL A 5 1.62 -11.91 5.19
CA VAL A 5 3.03 -12.00 4.74
C VAL A 5 3.60 -13.40 5.00
N ALA A 6 3.30 -14.02 6.15
CA ALA A 6 3.73 -15.39 6.45
C ALA A 6 3.14 -16.42 5.48
N ILE A 7 1.86 -16.29 5.12
CA ILE A 7 1.22 -17.15 4.12
C ILE A 7 1.88 -16.93 2.75
N PHE A 8 2.10 -15.67 2.35
CA PHE A 8 2.80 -15.37 1.09
C PHE A 8 4.19 -16.05 1.06
N LYS A 9 4.96 -15.88 2.12
CA LYS A 9 6.30 -16.48 2.25
C LYS A 9 6.24 -18.00 2.14
N SER A 10 5.34 -18.65 2.88
CA SER A 10 5.13 -20.11 2.82
C SER A 10 4.81 -20.58 1.40
N TRP A 11 3.94 -19.85 0.66
CA TRP A 11 3.48 -20.27 -0.66
C TRP A 11 4.46 -19.98 -1.80
N PHE A 12 5.12 -18.81 -1.77
CA PHE A 12 5.84 -18.26 -2.94
C PHE A 12 7.34 -18.07 -2.71
N VAL A 13 7.83 -18.36 -1.51
CA VAL A 13 9.27 -18.33 -1.19
C VAL A 13 9.75 -19.70 -0.70
N GLU A 14 9.01 -20.30 0.21
CA GLU A 14 9.33 -21.62 0.78
C GLU A 14 8.66 -22.76 0.00
N TYR A 15 7.67 -22.43 -0.84
CA TYR A 15 6.90 -23.37 -1.67
C TYR A 15 6.28 -24.52 -0.88
N SER A 16 5.91 -24.27 0.40
CA SER A 16 5.42 -25.31 1.31
C SER A 16 4.20 -26.09 0.78
N PRO A 17 3.21 -25.48 0.07
CA PRO A 17 2.13 -26.24 -0.54
C PRO A 17 2.53 -27.03 -1.80
N PHE A 18 3.79 -26.95 -2.23
CA PHE A 18 4.35 -27.54 -3.44
C PHE A 18 5.60 -28.36 -3.15
N ASP A 19 5.61 -29.06 -2.01
CA ASP A 19 6.71 -29.94 -1.59
C ASP A 19 8.09 -29.24 -1.50
N GLY A 20 8.09 -27.93 -1.23
CA GLY A 20 9.29 -27.12 -1.06
C GLY A 20 9.99 -26.72 -2.37
N LEU A 21 9.36 -26.93 -3.51
CA LEU A 21 9.90 -26.57 -4.82
C LEU A 21 8.91 -25.72 -5.62
N ALA A 22 9.43 -24.72 -6.32
CA ALA A 22 8.59 -23.95 -7.26
C ALA A 22 8.07 -24.88 -8.36
N PRO A 23 6.75 -24.87 -8.63
CA PRO A 23 6.20 -25.61 -9.78
C PRO A 23 6.91 -25.24 -11.08
N LYS A 24 7.22 -26.23 -11.90
CA LYS A 24 8.04 -26.08 -13.13
C LYS A 24 7.37 -25.18 -14.18
N GLU A 25 6.04 -25.11 -14.14
CA GLU A 25 5.20 -24.28 -15.02
C GLU A 25 5.22 -22.78 -14.64
N TRP A 26 5.74 -22.40 -13.48
CA TRP A 26 5.84 -21.00 -13.11
C TRP A 26 7.00 -20.33 -13.81
N GLU A 27 6.71 -19.30 -14.58
CA GLU A 27 7.69 -18.52 -15.31
C GLU A 27 8.26 -17.39 -14.44
N THR A 28 9.56 -17.11 -14.60
CA THR A 28 10.13 -15.85 -14.09
C THR A 28 9.81 -14.73 -15.07
N VAL A 29 9.10 -13.73 -14.59
CA VAL A 29 8.69 -12.57 -15.40
C VAL A 29 9.15 -11.27 -14.76
N ASN A 30 9.25 -10.22 -15.57
CA ASN A 30 9.43 -8.87 -15.06
C ASN A 30 8.09 -8.32 -14.52
N LEU A 31 8.14 -7.48 -13.49
CA LEU A 31 6.96 -6.85 -12.88
C LEU A 31 6.11 -6.11 -13.93
N GLU A 32 6.74 -5.47 -14.92
CA GLU A 32 6.04 -4.80 -16.02
C GLU A 32 5.09 -5.73 -16.79
N LYS A 33 5.42 -7.01 -16.96
CA LYS A 33 4.62 -7.98 -17.72
C LYS A 33 3.25 -8.27 -17.06
N ILE A 34 3.16 -8.13 -15.74
CA ILE A 34 1.96 -8.45 -14.94
C ILE A 34 1.27 -7.25 -14.34
N THR A 35 1.65 -6.05 -14.78
CA THR A 35 1.07 -4.78 -14.34
C THR A 35 0.51 -3.99 -15.51
N SER A 36 -0.57 -3.25 -15.30
CA SER A 36 -1.17 -2.35 -16.30
C SER A 36 -0.68 -0.90 -16.18
N LEU A 37 -0.07 -0.55 -15.05
CA LEU A 37 0.49 0.77 -14.82
C LEU A 37 1.68 0.66 -13.86
N ILE A 38 2.82 1.24 -14.24
CA ILE A 38 3.91 1.60 -13.33
C ILE A 38 4.26 3.05 -13.61
N SER A 39 3.77 3.96 -12.76
CA SER A 39 3.92 5.40 -12.99
C SER A 39 4.01 6.16 -11.67
N ARG A 40 4.83 7.21 -11.64
CA ARG A 40 4.76 8.21 -10.58
C ARG A 40 3.46 8.99 -10.65
N GLY A 41 3.03 9.47 -9.51
CA GLY A 41 1.85 10.29 -9.38
C GLY A 41 1.98 11.65 -10.06
N ILE A 42 1.32 12.63 -9.50
CA ILE A 42 1.22 13.98 -10.04
C ILE A 42 2.12 14.96 -9.27
N ALA A 43 2.44 16.11 -9.85
CA ALA A 43 2.94 17.27 -9.11
C ALA A 43 1.72 18.04 -8.58
N PRO A 44 1.39 17.97 -7.27
CA PRO A 44 0.22 18.62 -6.73
C PRO A 44 0.43 20.12 -6.56
N LYS A 45 -0.65 20.89 -6.68
CA LYS A 45 -0.75 22.24 -6.15
C LYS A 45 -1.72 22.19 -4.98
N TYR A 46 -1.20 22.20 -3.76
CA TYR A 46 -2.00 22.03 -2.56
C TYR A 46 -3.03 23.14 -2.36
N SER A 47 -4.21 22.78 -1.88
CA SER A 47 -5.35 23.67 -1.63
C SER A 47 -6.22 23.06 -0.55
N ASP A 48 -6.73 23.86 0.37
CA ASP A 48 -7.55 23.36 1.49
C ASP A 48 -9.02 23.13 1.09
N ASN A 49 -9.44 23.62 -0.08
CA ASN A 49 -10.82 23.54 -0.57
C ASN A 49 -10.90 22.69 -1.83
N SER A 50 -10.76 21.37 -1.67
CA SER A 50 -10.84 20.42 -2.79
C SER A 50 -11.34 19.07 -2.31
N ASP A 51 -12.05 18.37 -3.19
CA ASP A 51 -12.47 16.98 -3.04
C ASP A 51 -11.42 15.99 -3.54
N GLN A 52 -10.32 16.49 -4.13
CA GLN A 52 -9.22 15.65 -4.61
C GLN A 52 -8.12 15.57 -3.56
N THR A 53 -7.77 14.34 -3.18
CA THR A 53 -6.76 14.05 -2.16
C THR A 53 -5.52 13.44 -2.78
N VAL A 54 -4.36 13.81 -2.26
CA VAL A 54 -3.06 13.31 -2.67
C VAL A 54 -2.36 12.60 -1.52
N ILE A 55 -2.04 11.34 -1.72
CA ILE A 55 -1.15 10.57 -0.87
C ILE A 55 0.29 10.97 -1.21
N ASN A 56 1.05 11.32 -0.19
CA ASN A 56 2.47 11.60 -0.27
C ASN A 56 3.27 10.51 0.47
N GLN A 57 4.60 10.57 0.40
CA GLN A 57 5.47 9.58 1.01
C GLN A 57 5.30 9.41 2.54
N LYS A 58 4.80 10.43 3.27
CA LYS A 58 4.55 10.34 4.71
C LYS A 58 3.35 9.46 5.05
N CYS A 59 2.42 9.32 4.10
CA CYS A 59 1.25 8.47 4.26
C CYS A 59 1.60 6.97 4.25
N ILE A 60 2.77 6.58 3.73
CA ILE A 60 3.18 5.18 3.57
C ILE A 60 4.15 4.83 4.70
N ARG A 61 3.65 4.05 5.66
CA ARG A 61 4.40 3.61 6.84
C ARG A 61 3.92 2.25 7.32
N ASP A 62 4.86 1.40 7.73
CA ASP A 62 4.58 0.07 8.30
C ASP A 62 3.65 -0.78 7.42
N HIS A 63 3.85 -0.68 6.08
CA HIS A 63 3.04 -1.32 5.04
C HIS A 63 1.56 -0.92 5.03
N MET A 64 1.25 0.24 5.61
CA MET A 64 -0.09 0.78 5.73
C MET A 64 -0.16 2.17 5.09
N ILE A 65 -1.37 2.57 4.70
CA ILE A 65 -1.66 3.91 4.18
C ILE A 65 -2.40 4.69 5.26
N ASP A 66 -1.76 5.72 5.78
CA ASP A 66 -2.35 6.67 6.72
C ASP A 66 -2.87 7.90 5.97
N LEU A 67 -4.17 7.95 5.77
CA LEU A 67 -4.83 9.06 5.08
C LEU A 67 -4.86 10.36 5.91
N SER A 68 -4.59 10.32 7.21
CA SER A 68 -4.50 11.54 8.03
C SER A 68 -3.31 12.43 7.63
N GLN A 69 -2.31 11.86 6.96
CA GLN A 69 -1.14 12.55 6.42
C GLN A 69 -1.33 12.99 4.96
N ALA A 70 -2.45 12.64 4.33
CA ALA A 70 -2.77 13.04 2.97
C ALA A 70 -3.18 14.52 2.93
N ARG A 71 -3.04 15.13 1.76
CA ARG A 71 -3.37 16.54 1.57
C ARG A 71 -4.30 16.71 0.37
N THR A 72 -5.16 17.70 0.44
CA THR A 72 -5.99 18.14 -0.69
C THR A 72 -5.19 19.00 -1.67
N HIS A 73 -5.58 18.99 -2.92
CA HIS A 73 -4.93 19.78 -3.96
C HIS A 73 -5.97 20.39 -4.93
N THR A 74 -5.56 21.45 -5.63
CA THR A 74 -6.39 22.08 -6.66
C THR A 74 -6.82 21.04 -7.70
N PRO A 75 -8.13 20.92 -7.99
CA PRO A 75 -8.65 19.93 -8.92
C PRO A 75 -7.96 19.99 -10.28
N LYS A 76 -7.62 18.82 -10.81
CA LYS A 76 -7.12 18.65 -12.17
C LYS A 76 -7.50 17.28 -12.72
N VAL A 77 -7.34 17.12 -14.01
CA VAL A 77 -7.54 15.82 -14.67
C VAL A 77 -6.40 14.88 -14.27
N ILE A 78 -6.74 13.74 -13.68
CA ILE A 78 -5.80 12.75 -13.15
C ILE A 78 -5.67 11.53 -14.06
N ASN A 79 -6.74 11.18 -14.83
CA ASN A 79 -6.81 10.04 -15.76
C ASN A 79 -6.48 8.70 -15.05
N GLU A 80 -5.57 7.92 -15.66
CA GLU A 80 -5.16 6.61 -15.16
C GLU A 80 -4.48 6.62 -13.78
N LYS A 81 -4.07 7.80 -13.29
CA LYS A 81 -3.39 7.94 -11.97
C LYS A 81 -4.35 8.06 -10.78
N TRP A 82 -5.66 8.02 -11.00
CA TRP A 82 -6.58 7.76 -9.90
C TRP A 82 -6.27 6.40 -9.29
N LEU A 83 -6.14 6.34 -7.96
CA LEU A 83 -5.92 5.07 -7.27
C LEU A 83 -7.10 4.13 -7.45
N ARG A 84 -6.80 2.85 -7.44
CA ARG A 84 -7.76 1.74 -7.46
C ARG A 84 -7.46 0.78 -6.33
N PHE A 85 -8.47 0.05 -5.90
CA PHE A 85 -8.26 -1.09 -5.02
C PHE A 85 -7.20 -2.03 -5.63
N GLY A 86 -6.24 -2.45 -4.82
CA GLY A 86 -5.16 -3.33 -5.25
C GLY A 86 -3.91 -2.64 -5.78
N ASP A 87 -3.89 -1.33 -6.01
CA ASP A 87 -2.67 -0.62 -6.38
C ASP A 87 -1.61 -0.78 -5.28
N LEU A 88 -0.41 -1.22 -5.64
CA LEU A 88 0.75 -1.18 -4.76
C LEU A 88 1.41 0.21 -4.91
N LEU A 89 1.65 0.87 -3.80
CA LEU A 89 2.33 2.16 -3.73
C LEU A 89 3.77 1.96 -3.24
N ILE A 90 4.71 2.63 -3.90
CA ILE A 90 6.14 2.58 -3.57
C ILE A 90 6.66 4.00 -3.42
N ASN A 91 7.23 4.33 -2.27
CA ASN A 91 7.95 5.59 -2.10
C ASN A 91 9.19 5.62 -3.00
N SER A 92 9.23 6.53 -3.95
CA SER A 92 10.27 6.61 -4.97
C SER A 92 11.34 7.65 -4.68
N THR A 93 11.18 8.42 -3.62
CA THR A 93 12.14 9.42 -3.13
C THR A 93 12.01 9.57 -1.62
N GLY A 94 12.88 10.37 -1.03
CA GLY A 94 12.82 10.75 0.38
C GLY A 94 13.79 9.96 1.26
N ASP A 95 14.63 10.69 1.95
CA ASP A 95 15.61 10.12 2.87
C ASP A 95 14.91 9.33 3.98
N GLY A 96 15.31 8.07 4.18
CA GLY A 96 14.71 7.14 5.14
C GLY A 96 13.25 6.70 4.86
N THR A 97 12.68 7.09 3.71
CA THR A 97 11.32 6.67 3.30
C THR A 97 11.28 5.98 1.94
N LEU A 98 12.32 6.17 1.12
CA LEU A 98 12.45 5.54 -0.18
C LEU A 98 12.35 4.02 -0.05
N GLY A 99 11.67 3.38 -0.96
CA GLY A 99 11.46 1.93 -0.98
C GLY A 99 10.27 1.45 -0.16
N ARG A 100 9.75 2.23 0.80
CA ARG A 100 8.57 1.82 1.57
C ARG A 100 7.39 1.52 0.68
N THR A 101 6.69 0.46 1.02
CA THR A 101 5.55 -0.03 0.25
C THR A 101 4.29 -0.14 1.09
N ALA A 102 3.15 0.10 0.46
CA ALA A 102 1.83 -0.24 1.01
C ALA A 102 0.85 -0.50 -0.13
N GLN A 103 -0.13 -1.35 0.10
CA GLN A 103 -1.16 -1.64 -0.89
C GLN A 103 -2.49 -0.98 -0.55
N VAL A 104 -3.21 -0.50 -1.55
CA VAL A 104 -4.53 0.08 -1.42
C VAL A 104 -5.55 -1.05 -1.23
N TRP A 105 -5.97 -1.30 0.01
CA TRP A 105 -6.97 -2.32 0.36
C TRP A 105 -8.36 -1.74 0.68
N PHE A 106 -8.54 -0.45 0.49
CA PHE A 106 -9.81 0.25 0.60
C PHE A 106 -10.29 0.72 -0.78
N GLN A 107 -11.53 1.17 -0.89
CA GLN A 107 -12.07 1.75 -2.12
C GLN A 107 -11.74 3.25 -2.16
N PRO A 108 -10.74 3.68 -2.95
CA PRO A 108 -10.36 5.09 -3.00
C PRO A 108 -11.37 5.89 -3.82
N GLN A 109 -11.71 7.09 -3.33
CA GLN A 109 -12.56 8.05 -4.04
C GLN A 109 -11.80 9.37 -4.16
N ASN A 110 -11.61 9.84 -5.40
CA ASN A 110 -10.88 11.08 -5.69
C ASN A 110 -9.48 11.15 -5.04
N ILE A 111 -8.79 10.00 -4.96
CA ILE A 111 -7.46 9.89 -4.36
C ILE A 111 -6.45 9.53 -5.44
N THR A 112 -5.34 10.26 -5.45
CA THR A 112 -4.15 9.98 -6.25
C THR A 112 -2.90 10.03 -5.38
N VAL A 113 -1.72 9.92 -5.97
CA VAL A 113 -0.43 10.07 -5.28
C VAL A 113 0.37 11.22 -5.87
N ASP A 114 1.30 11.77 -5.09
CA ASP A 114 2.22 12.78 -5.59
C ASP A 114 3.37 12.17 -6.44
N SER A 115 4.22 13.03 -6.99
CA SER A 115 5.36 12.62 -7.83
C SER A 115 6.46 11.86 -7.07
N HIS A 116 6.36 11.77 -5.76
CA HIS A 116 7.30 11.05 -4.90
C HIS A 116 6.89 9.59 -4.66
N VAL A 117 5.68 9.20 -5.09
CA VAL A 117 5.14 7.86 -4.95
C VAL A 117 4.86 7.24 -6.32
N THR A 118 5.27 6.01 -6.51
CA THR A 118 4.98 5.22 -7.71
C THR A 118 3.78 4.32 -7.47
N ILE A 119 2.83 4.34 -8.41
CA ILE A 119 1.70 3.40 -8.50
C ILE A 119 2.16 2.20 -9.31
N VAL A 120 1.98 1.00 -8.75
CA VAL A 120 2.15 -0.28 -9.45
C VAL A 120 0.79 -0.97 -9.45
N ARG A 121 0.15 -0.99 -10.61
CA ARG A 121 -1.21 -1.52 -10.79
C ARG A 121 -1.19 -2.91 -11.37
N PRO A 122 -1.71 -3.92 -10.67
CA PRO A 122 -1.87 -5.26 -11.23
C PRO A 122 -2.67 -5.25 -12.54
N ALA A 123 -2.26 -6.07 -13.51
CA ALA A 123 -2.97 -6.18 -14.79
C ALA A 123 -4.28 -6.98 -14.68
N LYS A 124 -4.41 -7.85 -13.66
CA LYS A 124 -5.57 -8.71 -13.41
C LYS A 124 -5.92 -8.72 -11.92
N GLU A 125 -7.19 -8.94 -11.60
CA GLU A 125 -7.69 -8.97 -10.23
C GLU A 125 -7.03 -10.07 -9.38
N ASN A 126 -6.77 -11.24 -9.96
CA ASN A 126 -6.13 -12.34 -9.22
C ASN A 126 -4.66 -12.09 -8.88
N LEU A 127 -4.02 -11.07 -9.42
CA LEU A 127 -2.65 -10.64 -9.10
C LEU A 127 -2.60 -9.64 -7.93
N ILE A 128 -3.74 -9.12 -7.48
CA ILE A 128 -3.79 -8.02 -6.50
C ILE A 128 -3.00 -8.36 -5.24
N PHE A 129 -3.41 -9.37 -4.50
CA PHE A 129 -2.74 -9.70 -3.23
C PHE A 129 -1.34 -10.28 -3.44
N TYR A 130 -1.12 -10.97 -4.55
CA TYR A 130 0.20 -11.48 -4.91
C TYR A 130 1.22 -10.35 -5.07
N ILE A 131 0.94 -9.35 -5.93
CA ILE A 131 1.84 -8.21 -6.16
C ILE A 131 1.98 -7.36 -4.90
N GLY A 132 0.90 -7.14 -4.15
CA GLY A 132 0.94 -6.35 -2.93
C GLY A 132 1.85 -6.94 -1.86
N LEU A 133 1.65 -8.23 -1.53
CA LEU A 133 2.45 -8.91 -0.52
C LEU A 133 3.87 -9.19 -1.00
N TRP A 134 4.06 -9.43 -2.30
CA TRP A 134 5.38 -9.49 -2.91
C TRP A 134 6.14 -8.16 -2.68
N GLY A 135 5.51 -7.01 -2.97
CA GLY A 135 6.13 -5.70 -2.76
C GLY A 135 6.51 -5.46 -1.30
N ILE A 136 5.64 -5.84 -0.36
CA ILE A 136 5.91 -5.74 1.08
C ILE A 136 7.13 -6.58 1.49
N LEU A 137 7.22 -7.80 0.98
CA LEU A 137 8.34 -8.70 1.32
C LEU A 137 9.66 -8.25 0.71
N HIS A 138 9.63 -7.61 -0.47
CA HIS A 138 10.81 -7.17 -1.22
C HIS A 138 11.14 -5.69 -1.02
N GLU A 139 10.63 -5.03 0.00
CA GLU A 139 10.84 -3.61 0.27
C GLU A 139 12.33 -3.23 0.32
N ARG A 140 13.18 -4.06 0.96
CA ARG A 140 14.63 -3.84 1.01
C ARG A 140 15.31 -3.96 -0.36
N GLU A 141 14.87 -4.91 -1.19
CA GLU A 141 15.36 -5.06 -2.56
C GLU A 141 14.97 -3.83 -3.38
N ILE A 142 13.71 -3.40 -3.30
CA ILE A 142 13.21 -2.20 -3.97
C ILE A 142 14.00 -0.97 -3.53
N GLU A 143 14.24 -0.79 -2.24
CA GLU A 143 15.07 0.29 -1.69
C GLU A 143 16.47 0.28 -2.29
N SER A 144 17.11 -0.88 -2.42
CA SER A 144 18.47 -1.01 -2.97
C SER A 144 18.62 -0.58 -4.43
N LEU A 145 17.50 -0.48 -5.16
CA LEU A 145 17.50 -0.06 -6.57
C LEU A 145 17.62 1.46 -6.77
N HIS A 146 17.73 2.24 -5.72
CA HIS A 146 17.83 3.70 -5.84
C HIS A 146 19.11 4.14 -6.57
N THR A 147 19.07 5.35 -7.10
CA THR A 147 20.21 6.07 -7.68
C THR A 147 20.34 7.44 -7.02
N GLY A 148 21.50 8.07 -7.18
CA GLY A 148 21.78 9.37 -6.60
C GLY A 148 22.62 9.28 -5.33
N SER A 149 23.11 10.44 -4.87
CA SER A 149 23.88 10.60 -3.64
C SER A 149 22.96 11.02 -2.48
N THR A 150 23.50 10.99 -1.26
CA THR A 150 22.80 11.38 -0.03
C THR A 150 22.00 12.68 -0.20
N GLY A 151 20.70 12.63 0.11
CA GLY A 151 19.77 13.76 -0.01
C GLY A 151 19.10 13.93 -1.37
N GLN A 152 19.54 13.21 -2.42
CA GLN A 152 18.93 13.23 -3.76
C GLN A 152 18.69 11.83 -4.32
N THR A 153 18.33 10.89 -3.44
CA THR A 153 18.06 9.51 -3.83
C THR A 153 16.72 9.41 -4.55
N GLU A 154 16.72 8.66 -5.64
CA GLU A 154 15.55 8.43 -6.47
C GLU A 154 15.49 6.96 -6.90
N LEU A 155 14.31 6.38 -6.86
CA LEU A 155 14.03 5.04 -7.38
C LEU A 155 13.63 5.16 -8.86
N PRO A 156 14.48 4.76 -9.82
CA PRO A 156 14.15 4.83 -11.22
C PRO A 156 13.02 3.85 -11.58
N ARG A 157 11.99 4.34 -12.24
CA ARG A 157 10.84 3.54 -12.66
C ARG A 157 11.24 2.31 -13.47
N GLU A 158 12.22 2.43 -14.36
CA GLU A 158 12.68 1.32 -15.20
C GLU A 158 13.31 0.18 -14.38
N ARG A 159 13.93 0.48 -13.24
CA ARG A 159 14.43 -0.55 -12.32
C ARG A 159 13.28 -1.28 -11.63
N VAL A 160 12.22 -0.57 -11.25
CA VAL A 160 11.00 -1.18 -10.69
C VAL A 160 10.33 -2.11 -11.71
N LYS A 161 10.21 -1.68 -12.97
CA LYS A 161 9.67 -2.50 -14.06
C LYS A 161 10.44 -3.79 -14.28
N ALA A 162 11.76 -3.74 -14.16
CA ALA A 162 12.67 -4.87 -14.39
C ALA A 162 12.76 -5.87 -13.24
N LEU A 163 12.14 -5.58 -12.07
CA LEU A 163 12.09 -6.51 -10.95
C LEU A 163 11.48 -7.85 -11.38
N LYS A 164 12.14 -8.93 -10.98
CA LYS A 164 11.75 -10.29 -11.38
C LYS A 164 10.95 -10.97 -10.27
N LEU A 165 9.96 -11.73 -10.68
CA LEU A 165 9.17 -12.56 -9.78
C LEU A 165 8.69 -13.83 -10.51
N HIS A 166 8.41 -14.90 -9.76
CA HIS A 166 7.77 -16.09 -10.30
C HIS A 166 6.28 -15.83 -10.47
N LEU A 167 5.75 -16.07 -11.67
CA LEU A 167 4.32 -15.93 -11.94
C LEU A 167 3.61 -17.26 -11.70
N PRO A 168 2.79 -17.37 -10.62
CA PRO A 168 2.01 -18.57 -10.38
C PRO A 168 0.91 -18.74 -11.43
N ASP A 169 0.42 -19.97 -11.57
CA ASP A 169 -0.78 -20.24 -12.35
C ASP A 169 -2.03 -19.60 -11.74
N ASN A 170 -3.08 -19.40 -12.56
CA ASN A 170 -4.30 -18.73 -12.10
C ASN A 170 -4.98 -19.48 -10.95
N GLY A 171 -5.00 -20.82 -10.96
CA GLY A 171 -5.63 -21.61 -9.91
C GLY A 171 -4.94 -21.42 -8.55
N THR A 172 -3.62 -21.32 -8.54
CA THR A 172 -2.85 -21.01 -7.34
C THR A 172 -3.12 -19.59 -6.85
N LEU A 173 -3.14 -18.60 -7.75
CA LEU A 173 -3.48 -17.22 -7.40
C LEU A 173 -4.89 -17.09 -6.82
N ASP A 174 -5.88 -17.77 -7.41
CA ASP A 174 -7.27 -17.71 -6.95
C ASP A 174 -7.44 -18.35 -5.55
N ARG A 175 -6.79 -19.48 -5.30
CA ARG A 175 -6.74 -20.11 -3.96
C ARG A 175 -6.07 -19.20 -2.94
N PHE A 176 -4.96 -18.57 -3.31
CA PHE A 176 -4.25 -17.63 -2.45
C PHE A 176 -5.12 -16.42 -2.12
N ASN A 177 -5.79 -15.83 -3.11
CA ASN A 177 -6.70 -14.70 -2.92
C ASN A 177 -7.87 -15.04 -1.99
N THR A 178 -8.41 -16.25 -2.08
CA THR A 178 -9.48 -16.71 -1.16
C THR A 178 -9.02 -16.69 0.31
N LEU A 179 -7.76 -16.97 0.57
CA LEU A 179 -7.17 -16.91 1.92
C LEU A 179 -6.88 -15.47 2.37
N ILE A 180 -6.37 -14.64 1.47
CA ILE A 180 -5.88 -13.29 1.84
C ILE A 180 -6.99 -12.24 1.87
N ALA A 181 -7.99 -12.32 0.98
CA ALA A 181 -9.04 -11.30 0.90
C ALA A 181 -9.76 -11.04 2.24
N PRO A 182 -10.20 -12.05 3.02
CA PRO A 182 -10.83 -11.81 4.31
C PRO A 182 -9.85 -11.18 5.33
N MET A 183 -8.56 -11.49 5.26
CA MET A 183 -7.55 -10.89 6.13
C MET A 183 -7.35 -9.41 5.79
N ALA A 184 -7.27 -9.07 4.51
CA ALA A 184 -7.16 -7.70 4.05
C ALA A 184 -8.39 -6.87 4.49
N ALA A 185 -9.60 -7.41 4.31
CA ALA A 185 -10.83 -6.78 4.76
C ALA A 185 -10.85 -6.54 6.29
N ALA A 186 -10.42 -7.53 7.08
CA ALA A 186 -10.31 -7.40 8.53
C ALA A 186 -9.29 -6.34 8.95
N ILE A 187 -8.15 -6.24 8.26
CA ILE A 187 -7.13 -5.21 8.52
C ILE A 187 -7.72 -3.81 8.28
N VAL A 188 -8.39 -3.60 7.14
CA VAL A 188 -9.04 -2.31 6.82
C VAL A 188 -10.13 -1.96 7.84
N SER A 189 -10.96 -2.94 8.22
CA SER A 189 -11.98 -2.74 9.25
C SER A 189 -11.37 -2.28 10.58
N LYS A 190 -10.29 -2.94 11.03
CA LYS A 190 -9.59 -2.57 12.26
C LYS A 190 -8.89 -1.22 12.19
N GLN A 191 -8.34 -0.84 11.03
CA GLN A 191 -7.81 0.50 10.82
C GLN A 191 -8.90 1.57 10.97
N ASN A 192 -10.05 1.37 10.32
CA ASN A 192 -11.17 2.30 10.41
C ASN A 192 -11.69 2.41 11.84
N GLU A 193 -11.78 1.29 12.57
CA GLU A 193 -12.15 1.28 13.99
C GLU A 193 -11.14 2.07 14.83
N ASN A 194 -9.85 1.84 14.66
CA ASN A 194 -8.79 2.56 15.36
C ASN A 194 -8.83 4.07 15.09
N ASN A 195 -9.04 4.48 13.84
CA ASN A 195 -9.16 5.89 13.47
C ASN A 195 -10.39 6.53 14.14
N ARG A 196 -11.53 5.82 14.15
CA ARG A 196 -12.75 6.28 14.84
C ARG A 196 -12.53 6.43 16.34
N LEU A 197 -11.90 5.44 16.98
CA LEU A 197 -11.59 5.47 18.41
C LEU A 197 -10.62 6.61 18.76
N ALA A 198 -9.60 6.84 17.92
CA ALA A 198 -8.68 7.96 18.09
C ALA A 198 -9.42 9.30 18.02
N THR A 199 -10.28 9.48 17.01
CA THR A 199 -11.11 10.70 16.88
C THR A 199 -12.03 10.91 18.09
N LEU A 200 -12.64 9.84 18.57
CA LEU A 200 -13.52 9.89 19.75
C LEU A 200 -12.72 10.26 21.02
N ARG A 201 -11.57 9.62 21.23
CA ARG A 201 -10.67 9.95 22.35
C ARG A 201 -10.28 11.43 22.32
N ASP A 202 -9.84 11.93 21.18
CA ASP A 202 -9.35 13.30 21.02
C ASP A 202 -10.48 14.34 21.19
N ALA A 203 -11.73 13.97 20.90
CA ALA A 203 -12.90 14.80 21.15
C ALA A 203 -13.34 14.79 22.62
N LEU A 204 -13.22 13.64 23.31
CA LEU A 204 -13.71 13.47 24.69
C LEU A 204 -12.69 13.87 25.74
N LEU A 205 -11.39 13.63 25.49
CA LEU A 205 -10.34 13.86 26.49
C LEU A 205 -10.30 15.32 27.01
N PRO A 206 -10.37 16.38 26.17
CA PRO A 206 -10.43 17.76 26.67
C PRO A 206 -11.67 18.04 27.55
N LYS A 207 -12.82 17.46 27.19
CA LYS A 207 -14.09 17.64 27.92
C LYS A 207 -14.09 16.94 29.29
N LEU A 208 -13.44 15.78 29.35
CA LEU A 208 -13.23 15.08 30.62
C LEU A 208 -12.27 15.87 31.52
N MET A 209 -11.17 16.37 30.94
CA MET A 209 -10.17 17.13 31.71
C MET A 209 -10.69 18.49 32.20
N SER A 210 -11.62 19.12 31.46
CA SER A 210 -12.27 20.37 31.87
C SER A 210 -13.40 20.18 32.84
N GLY A 211 -13.85 18.94 33.10
CA GLY A 211 -15.03 18.65 33.92
C GLY A 211 -16.38 18.93 33.23
N GLU A 212 -16.35 19.19 31.91
CA GLU A 212 -17.57 19.33 31.09
C GLU A 212 -18.39 18.05 31.06
N ILE A 213 -17.70 16.90 31.10
CA ILE A 213 -18.31 15.57 31.20
C ILE A 213 -18.00 15.00 32.58
N ASP A 214 -19.07 14.80 33.37
CA ASP A 214 -18.97 14.14 34.66
C ASP A 214 -19.04 12.62 34.50
N VAL A 215 -18.00 11.90 34.96
CA VAL A 215 -17.89 10.46 34.94
C VAL A 215 -18.03 9.81 36.31
N SER A 216 -18.40 10.58 37.35
CA SER A 216 -18.51 10.06 38.73
C SER A 216 -19.55 8.95 38.90
N SER A 217 -20.51 8.85 37.99
CA SER A 217 -21.57 7.83 37.96
C SER A 217 -21.23 6.61 37.08
N VAL A 218 -20.09 6.59 36.36
CA VAL A 218 -19.69 5.47 35.50
C VAL A 218 -19.08 4.36 36.37
N GLN A 219 -19.77 3.24 36.46
CA GLN A 219 -19.21 2.03 37.04
C GLN A 219 -18.29 1.33 36.02
N LEU A 220 -17.03 1.10 36.39
CA LEU A 220 -16.02 0.36 35.59
C LEU A 220 -16.16 -1.13 35.84
#